data_e117385f2cdd26cf52844cf500865e85
#
_entry.id   e117385f2cdd26cf52844cf500865e85
#
_cell.length_a   1.000
_cell.length_b   1.000
_cell.length_c   1.000
_cell.angle_alpha   90.00
_cell.angle_beta   90.00
_cell.angle_gamma   90.00
#
_symmetry.space_group_name_H-M   'P 1'
#
loop_
_entity.id
_entity.type
_entity.pdbx_description
1 polymer ?
#
loop_
_entity_poly.entity_id
_entity_poly.type
_entity_poly.pdbx_seq_one_letter_code
_entity_poly.pdbx_strand_id
1 'polypeptide(L)'
;MTLNDLKDVDLTTRLGKIQAQKLIKRILSESTSLAAFTSHARKEMAADSMDALDVLNVLRAGRVFEDGEFENGSWRFRIHTDRFCVVVAFRNPHQLVVVTAWRK
;
A
#
# COMPACT_ATOMS: atom_id res chain seq x y z
N MET A 1 -20.08 1.34 2.34
CA MET A 1 -19.16 2.40 2.79
C MET A 1 -19.11 3.49 1.74
N THR A 2 -19.25 4.74 2.16
CA THR A 2 -19.21 5.90 1.29
C THR A 2 -17.81 6.52 1.30
N LEU A 3 -17.56 7.49 0.40
CA LEU A 3 -16.29 8.24 0.41
C LEU A 3 -16.10 9.01 1.73
N ASN A 4 -17.19 9.40 2.40
CA ASN A 4 -17.09 10.10 3.67
C ASN A 4 -16.46 9.24 4.76
N ASP A 5 -16.67 7.93 4.72
CA ASP A 5 -16.08 7.02 5.70
C ASP A 5 -14.55 6.99 5.59
N LEU A 6 -14.01 7.28 4.41
CA LEU A 6 -12.57 7.32 4.19
C LEU A 6 -11.96 8.69 4.47
N LYS A 7 -12.75 9.76 4.45
CA LYS A 7 -12.25 11.12 4.73
C LYS A 7 -11.77 11.26 6.17
N ASP A 8 -12.46 10.60 7.08
CA ASP A 8 -12.20 10.70 8.51
C ASP A 8 -11.39 9.52 9.05
N VAL A 9 -10.63 8.88 8.17
CA VAL A 9 -9.80 7.76 8.56
C VAL A 9 -8.75 8.21 9.56
N ASP A 10 -8.75 7.56 10.72
CA ASP A 10 -7.76 7.77 11.76
C ASP A 10 -6.64 6.75 11.59
N LEU A 11 -5.49 7.21 11.14
CA LEU A 11 -4.32 6.36 10.91
C LEU A 11 -3.56 6.03 12.18
N THR A 12 -3.95 6.60 13.34
CA THR A 12 -3.34 6.23 14.62
C THR A 12 -3.94 4.96 15.19
N THR A 13 -5.12 4.56 14.70
CA THR A 13 -5.76 3.31 15.08
C THR A 13 -5.60 2.28 13.96
N ARG A 14 -5.79 1.01 14.32
CA ARG A 14 -5.67 -0.07 13.36
C ARG A 14 -6.80 -0.03 12.34
N LEU A 15 -6.43 -0.04 11.06
CA LEU A 15 -7.39 -0.23 9.96
C LEU A 15 -7.56 -1.72 9.71
N GLY A 16 -8.79 -2.14 9.45
CA GLY A 16 -9.05 -3.48 8.95
C GLY A 16 -8.63 -3.61 7.49
N LYS A 17 -8.48 -4.85 7.04
CA LYS A 17 -8.06 -5.13 5.66
C LYS A 17 -9.00 -4.53 4.61
N ILE A 18 -10.30 -4.53 4.86
CA ILE A 18 -11.28 -3.98 3.93
C ILE A 18 -11.12 -2.47 3.79
N GLN A 19 -10.94 -1.77 4.92
CA GLN A 19 -10.73 -0.32 4.91
C GLN A 19 -9.41 0.03 4.24
N ALA A 20 -8.35 -0.73 4.50
CA ALA A 20 -7.05 -0.53 3.88
C ALA A 20 -7.15 -0.69 2.36
N GLN A 21 -7.85 -1.72 1.89
CA GLN A 21 -8.08 -1.96 0.47
C GLN A 21 -8.78 -0.76 -0.19
N LYS A 22 -9.83 -0.25 0.44
CA LYS A 22 -10.58 0.90 -0.07
C LYS A 22 -9.73 2.17 -0.07
N LEU A 23 -8.94 2.38 0.97
CA LEU A 23 -8.08 3.55 1.07
C LEU A 23 -7.00 3.54 -0.02
N ILE A 24 -6.40 2.39 -0.28
CA ILE A 24 -5.44 2.25 -1.37
C ILE A 24 -6.09 2.63 -2.71
N LYS A 25 -7.26 2.09 -3.00
CA LYS A 25 -7.97 2.39 -4.24
C LYS A 25 -8.29 3.88 -4.37
N ARG A 26 -8.72 4.51 -3.29
CA ARG A 26 -9.02 5.94 -3.30
C ARG A 26 -7.76 6.76 -3.57
N ILE A 27 -6.66 6.47 -2.89
CA ILE A 27 -5.41 7.19 -3.09
C ILE A 27 -4.97 7.09 -4.55
N LEU A 28 -5.04 5.90 -5.13
CA LEU A 28 -4.67 5.70 -6.54
C LEU A 28 -5.57 6.46 -7.49
N SER A 29 -6.85 6.63 -7.14
CA SER A 29 -7.78 7.36 -7.99
C SER A 29 -7.61 8.88 -7.92
N GLU A 30 -7.13 9.39 -6.78
CA GLU A 30 -6.95 10.82 -6.56
C GLU A 30 -5.61 11.34 -7.06
N SER A 31 -4.61 10.49 -7.15
CA SER A 31 -3.25 10.90 -7.47
C SER A 31 -2.82 10.34 -8.81
N THR A 32 -2.18 11.18 -9.62
CA THR A 32 -1.54 10.75 -10.86
C THR A 32 -0.11 10.30 -10.63
N SER A 33 0.45 10.61 -9.48
CA SER A 33 1.80 10.20 -9.13
C SER A 33 1.75 8.98 -8.22
N LEU A 34 2.69 8.08 -8.39
CA LEU A 34 2.86 6.97 -7.48
C LEU A 34 3.29 7.46 -6.12
N ALA A 35 2.97 6.67 -5.13
CA ALA A 35 3.44 6.83 -3.79
C ALA A 35 4.95 6.93 -3.71
N ALA A 36 5.44 7.52 -2.65
CA ALA A 36 6.85 7.50 -2.35
C ALA A 36 7.33 6.07 -2.09
N PHE A 37 8.58 5.81 -2.41
CA PHE A 37 9.23 4.53 -2.17
C PHE A 37 10.34 4.73 -1.14
N THR A 38 10.45 3.85 -0.17
CA THR A 38 11.61 3.86 0.73
C THR A 38 12.85 3.37 -0.03
N SER A 39 14.03 3.70 0.49
CA SER A 39 15.26 3.18 -0.10
C SER A 39 15.33 1.66 0.00
N HIS A 40 14.79 1.09 1.06
CA HIS A 40 14.68 -0.37 1.20
C HIS A 40 13.81 -0.96 0.09
N ALA A 41 12.65 -0.35 -0.19
CA ALA A 41 11.76 -0.79 -1.26
C ALA A 41 12.48 -0.76 -2.61
N ARG A 42 13.22 0.31 -2.89
CA ARG A 42 13.96 0.44 -4.16
C ARG A 42 15.00 -0.66 -4.33
N LYS A 43 15.72 -1.01 -3.25
CA LYS A 43 16.71 -2.07 -3.27
C LYS A 43 16.09 -3.44 -3.51
N GLU A 44 14.99 -3.73 -2.79
CA GLU A 44 14.30 -5.02 -2.94
C GLU A 44 13.69 -5.16 -4.33
N MET A 45 13.08 -4.09 -4.85
CA MET A 45 12.54 -4.08 -6.20
C MET A 45 13.62 -4.34 -7.24
N ALA A 46 14.75 -3.68 -7.13
CA ALA A 46 15.86 -3.88 -8.05
C ALA A 46 16.39 -5.32 -8.00
N ALA A 47 16.52 -5.88 -6.79
CA ALA A 47 16.97 -7.26 -6.62
C ALA A 47 16.02 -8.27 -7.30
N ASP A 48 14.74 -7.97 -7.32
CA ASP A 48 13.71 -8.85 -7.89
C ASP A 48 13.26 -8.42 -9.29
N SER A 49 13.98 -7.51 -9.92
CA SER A 49 13.68 -7.00 -11.26
C SER A 49 12.26 -6.45 -11.37
N MET A 50 11.83 -5.72 -10.34
CA MET A 50 10.55 -5.02 -10.31
C MET A 50 10.76 -3.53 -10.58
N ASP A 51 9.86 -2.94 -11.36
CA ASP A 51 9.85 -1.49 -11.56
C ASP A 51 8.62 -0.87 -10.92
N ALA A 52 8.52 0.46 -11.01
CA ALA A 52 7.39 1.19 -10.43
C ALA A 52 6.06 0.80 -11.07
N LEU A 53 6.04 0.43 -12.33
CA LEU A 53 4.83 0.00 -13.02
C LEU A 53 4.33 -1.34 -12.47
N ASP A 54 5.24 -2.27 -12.17
CA ASP A 54 4.88 -3.53 -11.53
C ASP A 54 4.19 -3.27 -10.19
N VAL A 55 4.76 -2.37 -9.37
CA VAL A 55 4.18 -2.01 -8.08
C VAL A 55 2.79 -1.38 -8.27
N LEU A 56 2.65 -0.45 -9.22
CA LEU A 56 1.37 0.18 -9.50
C LEU A 56 0.30 -0.85 -9.87
N ASN A 57 0.66 -1.81 -10.70
CA ASN A 57 -0.26 -2.87 -11.11
C ASN A 57 -0.69 -3.73 -9.92
N VAL A 58 0.22 -4.03 -9.00
CA VAL A 58 -0.11 -4.76 -7.77
C VAL A 58 -1.08 -3.94 -6.91
N LEU A 59 -0.82 -2.65 -6.75
CA LEU A 59 -1.69 -1.78 -5.94
C LEU A 59 -3.09 -1.67 -6.54
N ARG A 60 -3.22 -1.73 -7.86
CA ARG A 60 -4.52 -1.66 -8.55
C ARG A 60 -5.27 -2.97 -8.54
N ALA A 61 -4.59 -4.06 -8.82
CA ALA A 61 -5.22 -5.35 -9.06
C ALA A 61 -5.14 -6.30 -7.87
N GLY A 62 -4.20 -6.08 -6.98
CA GLY A 62 -3.95 -6.96 -5.84
C GLY A 62 -4.97 -6.81 -4.73
N ARG A 63 -4.84 -7.68 -3.74
CA ARG A 63 -5.76 -7.72 -2.61
C ARG A 63 -5.01 -7.72 -1.28
N VAL A 64 -5.64 -7.08 -0.30
CA VAL A 64 -5.22 -7.13 1.10
C VAL A 64 -6.01 -8.26 1.77
N PHE A 65 -5.32 -9.34 2.12
CA PHE A 65 -5.96 -10.49 2.74
C PHE A 65 -5.90 -10.47 4.26
N GLU A 66 -4.92 -9.75 4.81
CA GLU A 66 -4.60 -9.77 6.23
C GLU A 66 -4.76 -8.35 6.80
N ASP A 67 -5.13 -8.29 8.07
CA ASP A 67 -5.12 -7.03 8.79
C ASP A 67 -3.68 -6.52 8.89
N GLY A 68 -3.56 -5.21 9.11
CA GLY A 68 -2.24 -4.58 9.20
C GLY A 68 -1.42 -5.04 10.38
N GLU A 69 -0.11 -4.93 10.24
CA GLU A 69 0.86 -5.17 11.30
C GLU A 69 1.51 -3.84 11.68
N PHE A 70 1.65 -3.60 12.99
CA PHE A 70 2.30 -2.39 13.47
C PHE A 70 3.81 -2.65 13.55
N GLU A 71 4.59 -1.85 12.82
CA GLU A 71 6.03 -2.03 12.72
C GLU A 71 6.70 -0.69 12.53
N ASN A 72 7.74 -0.42 13.32
CA ASN A 72 8.50 0.82 13.23
C ASN A 72 7.64 2.09 13.24
N GLY A 73 6.62 2.12 14.10
CA GLY A 73 5.79 3.29 14.29
C GLY A 73 4.65 3.47 13.31
N SER A 74 4.40 2.51 12.42
CA SER A 74 3.30 2.60 11.46
C SER A 74 2.61 1.27 11.24
N TRP A 75 1.35 1.34 10.85
CA TRP A 75 0.59 0.19 10.39
C TRP A 75 0.94 -0.12 8.95
N ARG A 76 1.28 -1.39 8.67
CA ARG A 76 1.71 -1.85 7.36
C ARG A 76 0.76 -2.90 6.84
N PHE A 77 0.51 -2.85 5.54
CA PHE A 77 -0.43 -3.74 4.86
C PHE A 77 0.25 -4.39 3.67
N ARG A 78 -0.02 -5.68 3.47
CA ARG A 78 0.49 -6.44 2.35
C ARG A 78 -0.57 -6.56 1.27
N ILE A 79 -0.21 -6.17 0.07
CA ILE A 79 -1.06 -6.30 -1.11
C ILE A 79 -0.47 -7.41 -1.97
N HIS A 80 -1.27 -8.39 -2.31
CA HIS A 80 -0.83 -9.59 -3.02
C HIS A 80 -1.46 -9.72 -4.38
N THR A 81 -0.65 -10.15 -5.35
CA THR A 81 -1.08 -10.79 -6.58
C THR A 81 -0.45 -12.18 -6.62
N ASP A 82 -0.69 -12.95 -7.67
CA ASP A 82 -0.06 -14.27 -7.83
C ASP A 82 1.46 -14.18 -7.90
N ARG A 83 1.99 -13.08 -8.42
CA ARG A 83 3.41 -12.92 -8.72
C ARG A 83 4.18 -12.04 -7.76
N PHE A 84 3.48 -11.14 -7.09
CA PHE A 84 4.14 -10.09 -6.31
C PHE A 84 3.47 -9.86 -4.97
N CYS A 85 4.26 -9.34 -4.04
CA CYS A 85 3.75 -8.75 -2.81
C CYS A 85 4.33 -7.36 -2.66
N VAL A 86 3.48 -6.40 -2.30
CA VAL A 86 3.88 -5.01 -2.01
C VAL A 86 3.42 -4.67 -0.61
N VAL A 87 4.31 -4.10 0.19
CA VAL A 87 3.97 -3.66 1.55
C VAL A 87 3.90 -2.14 1.56
N VAL A 88 2.79 -1.61 2.05
CA VAL A 88 2.57 -0.17 2.13
C VAL A 88 2.28 0.27 3.56
N ALA A 89 2.60 1.54 3.84
CA ALA A 89 2.12 2.27 5.01
C ALA A 89 1.44 3.53 4.51
N PHE A 90 0.47 4.04 5.29
CA PHE A 90 -0.20 5.29 4.94
C PHE A 90 0.49 6.43 5.67
N ARG A 91 0.97 7.41 4.92
CA ARG A 91 1.56 8.63 5.49
C ARG A 91 0.45 9.56 6.00
N ASN A 92 -0.63 9.64 5.25
CA ASN A 92 -1.85 10.35 5.60
C ASN A 92 -2.98 9.76 4.75
N PRO A 93 -4.25 10.20 4.91
CA PRO A 93 -5.36 9.62 4.15
C PRO A 93 -5.29 9.81 2.63
N HIS A 94 -4.32 10.57 2.14
CA HIS A 94 -4.15 10.87 0.71
C HIS A 94 -2.83 10.37 0.13
N GLN A 95 -1.94 9.82 0.96
CA GLN A 95 -0.63 9.36 0.51
C GLN A 95 -0.25 8.04 1.15
N LEU A 96 0.26 7.14 0.34
CA LEU A 96 0.86 5.91 0.83
C LEU A 96 2.35 5.88 0.49
N VAL A 97 3.08 5.06 1.22
CA VAL A 97 4.50 4.83 1.02
C VAL A 97 4.70 3.34 0.79
N VAL A 98 5.42 3.00 -0.26
CA VAL A 98 5.83 1.60 -0.50
C VAL A 98 7.05 1.32 0.37
N VAL A 99 6.89 0.44 1.33
CA VAL A 99 7.91 0.11 2.33
C VAL A 99 8.84 -0.97 1.81
N THR A 100 8.28 -1.96 1.15
CA THR A 100 9.04 -3.01 0.46
C THR A 100 8.14 -3.67 -0.59
N ALA A 101 8.78 -4.40 -1.50
CA ALA A 101 8.08 -5.15 -2.53
C ALA A 101 8.98 -6.28 -2.99
N TRP A 102 8.38 -7.41 -3.34
CA TRP A 102 9.16 -8.54 -3.85
C TRP A 102 8.34 -9.40 -4.81
N ARG A 103 9.07 -10.16 -5.62
CA ARG A 103 8.51 -11.15 -6.51
C ARG A 103 8.38 -12.47 -5.75
N LYS A 104 7.23 -13.07 -5.86
CA LYS A 104 6.99 -14.39 -5.26
C LYS A 104 7.64 -15.51 -6.06
#